data_28b1b4e11379f399237390ac5a8c2b0b
#
_entry.id   28b1b4e11379f399237390ac5a8c2b0b
#
_cell.length_a   1.000
_cell.length_b   1.000
_cell.length_c   1.000
_cell.angle_alpha   90.00
_cell.angle_beta   90.00
_cell.angle_gamma   90.00
#
_symmetry.space_group_name_H-M   'P 1'
#
loop_
_entity.id
_entity.type
_entity.pdbx_description
1 polymer ?
#
loop_
_entity_poly.entity_id
_entity_poly.type
_entity_poly.pdbx_seq_one_letter_code
_entity_poly.pdbx_strand_id
1 'polypeptide(L)'
;MNISILKSKIHCAKVTEANLHYMGSITIDEDLMDAVDLFPNEHVHVVNNSNGARIETYVIKGERGSGNICLNGAAARLFQVGDEVIIMAYADMSAEEARTFKPKVLFPQTGNKI
;
A
#
# COMPACT_ATOMS: atom_id res chain seq x y z
N MET A 1 -21.36 -14.56 10.12
CA MET A 1 -21.14 -13.12 9.89
C MET A 1 -19.66 -12.87 9.68
N ASN A 2 -19.32 -12.15 8.62
CA ASN A 2 -17.94 -11.80 8.35
C ASN A 2 -17.68 -10.33 8.68
N ILE A 3 -16.48 -10.05 9.14
CA ILE A 3 -16.03 -8.71 9.45
C ILE A 3 -14.78 -8.39 8.62
N SER A 4 -14.57 -7.11 8.34
CA SER A 4 -13.41 -6.65 7.59
C SER A 4 -12.27 -6.37 8.57
N ILE A 5 -11.15 -7.07 8.41
CA ILE A 5 -10.02 -7.01 9.32
C ILE A 5 -8.78 -6.56 8.56
N LEU A 6 -7.97 -5.72 9.17
CA LEU A 6 -6.70 -5.31 8.60
C LEU A 6 -5.84 -6.55 8.35
N LYS A 7 -5.44 -6.75 7.09
CA LYS A 7 -4.62 -7.89 6.67
C LYS A 7 -3.15 -7.49 6.48
N SER A 8 -2.94 -6.36 5.81
CA SER A 8 -1.60 -5.91 5.41
C SER A 8 -1.46 -4.42 5.63
N LYS A 9 -0.29 -3.99 6.07
CA LYS A 9 -0.03 -2.56 6.24
C LYS A 9 1.45 -2.26 6.01
N ILE A 10 1.72 -1.31 5.11
CA ILE A 10 3.04 -0.70 4.97
C ILE A 10 2.92 0.70 5.58
N HIS A 11 3.60 0.90 6.72
CA HIS A 11 3.43 2.12 7.51
C HIS A 11 4.56 3.12 7.23
N CYS A 12 4.20 4.27 6.67
CA CYS A 12 5.13 5.38 6.43
C CYS A 12 6.22 5.09 5.41
N ALA A 13 5.82 4.57 4.24
CA ALA A 13 6.68 4.54 3.06
C ALA A 13 6.72 5.93 2.41
N LYS A 14 7.72 6.16 1.59
CA LYS A 14 7.86 7.43 0.85
C LYS A 14 7.47 7.24 -0.62
N VAL A 15 6.68 8.17 -1.14
CA VAL A 15 6.36 8.19 -2.58
C VAL A 15 7.64 8.48 -3.36
N THR A 16 7.96 7.62 -4.32
CA THR A 16 9.14 7.79 -5.18
C THR A 16 8.81 8.37 -6.53
N GLU A 17 7.55 8.23 -6.97
CA GLU A 17 7.12 8.68 -8.29
C GLU A 17 5.61 8.91 -8.29
N ALA A 18 5.15 9.87 -9.11
CA ALA A 18 3.73 10.11 -9.33
C ALA A 18 3.53 10.31 -10.83
N ASN A 19 2.82 9.38 -11.49
CA ASN A 19 2.68 9.35 -12.95
C ASN A 19 1.22 9.51 -13.35
N LEU A 20 0.84 10.75 -13.71
CA LEU A 20 -0.54 11.09 -14.05
C LEU A 20 -1.02 10.37 -15.32
N HIS A 21 -0.12 10.06 -16.22
CA HIS A 21 -0.46 9.52 -17.56
C HIS A 21 -0.41 7.99 -17.64
N TYR A 22 -0.40 7.32 -16.51
CA TYR A 22 -0.44 5.86 -16.45
C TYR A 22 -1.81 5.40 -15.94
N MET A 23 -2.10 4.10 -16.05
CA MET A 23 -3.36 3.55 -15.54
C MET A 23 -3.44 3.68 -14.02
N GLY A 24 -4.60 4.15 -13.52
CA GLY A 24 -4.81 4.36 -12.09
C GLY A 24 -4.48 3.13 -11.27
N SER A 25 -3.48 3.25 -10.38
CA SER A 25 -2.97 2.13 -9.59
C SER A 25 -1.88 2.64 -8.65
N ILE A 26 -1.35 1.76 -7.81
CA ILE A 26 -0.13 2.03 -7.06
C ILE A 26 0.89 0.94 -7.37
N THR A 27 2.06 1.35 -7.88
CA THR A 27 3.18 0.43 -8.09
C THR A 27 3.97 0.33 -6.80
N ILE A 28 4.18 -0.90 -6.32
CA ILE A 28 4.88 -1.17 -5.06
C ILE A 28 6.01 -2.15 -5.33
N ASP A 29 7.21 -1.86 -4.82
CA ASP A 29 8.34 -2.79 -4.82
C ASP A 29 7.86 -4.17 -4.36
N GLU A 30 8.11 -5.21 -5.16
CA GLU A 30 7.60 -6.54 -4.88
C GLU A 30 8.13 -7.12 -3.55
N ASP A 31 9.32 -6.72 -3.11
CA ASP A 31 9.83 -7.13 -1.81
C ASP A 31 8.95 -6.59 -0.66
N LEU A 32 8.46 -5.36 -0.80
CA LEU A 32 7.54 -4.80 0.19
C LEU A 32 6.20 -5.52 0.17
N MET A 33 5.72 -5.89 -1.03
CA MET A 33 4.47 -6.66 -1.17
C MET A 33 4.58 -8.01 -0.47
N ASP A 34 5.68 -8.72 -0.68
CA ASP A 34 5.90 -10.03 -0.06
C ASP A 34 5.97 -9.93 1.46
N ALA A 35 6.58 -8.85 1.97
CA ALA A 35 6.74 -8.66 3.41
C ALA A 35 5.40 -8.57 4.15
N VAL A 36 4.34 -8.11 3.46
CA VAL A 36 3.02 -7.91 4.07
C VAL A 36 1.91 -8.70 3.39
N ASP A 37 2.25 -9.63 2.50
CA ASP A 37 1.26 -10.45 1.76
C ASP A 37 0.29 -9.63 0.91
N LEU A 38 0.79 -8.63 0.21
CA LEU A 38 0.03 -7.93 -0.82
C LEU A 38 0.21 -8.65 -2.15
N PHE A 39 -0.89 -8.84 -2.87
CA PHE A 39 -0.90 -9.50 -4.16
C PHE A 39 -1.08 -8.49 -5.30
N PRO A 40 -0.58 -8.80 -6.51
CA PRO A 40 -0.90 -7.98 -7.69
C PRO A 40 -2.41 -7.88 -7.88
N ASN A 41 -2.88 -6.70 -8.22
CA ASN A 41 -4.31 -6.37 -8.42
C ASN A 41 -5.14 -6.35 -7.13
N GLU A 42 -4.51 -6.47 -5.99
CA GLU A 42 -5.24 -6.38 -4.72
C GLU A 42 -5.71 -4.97 -4.47
N HIS A 43 -6.94 -4.85 -3.97
CA HIS A 43 -7.54 -3.59 -3.54
C HIS A 43 -6.84 -3.08 -2.28
N VAL A 44 -6.40 -1.83 -2.31
CA VAL A 44 -5.74 -1.19 -1.17
C VAL A 44 -6.29 0.20 -0.92
N HIS A 45 -6.20 0.63 0.33
CA HIS A 45 -6.38 2.01 0.74
C HIS A 45 -5.01 2.64 0.92
N VAL A 46 -4.84 3.86 0.42
CA VAL A 46 -3.59 4.62 0.57
C VAL A 46 -3.93 5.96 1.21
N VAL A 47 -3.30 6.24 2.34
CA VAL A 47 -3.48 7.52 3.01
C VAL A 47 -2.18 8.30 2.97
N ASN A 48 -2.30 9.62 2.80
CA ASN A 48 -1.16 10.52 2.68
C ASN A 48 -1.04 11.36 3.95
N ASN A 49 0.01 11.13 4.73
CA ASN A 49 0.24 11.87 5.97
C ASN A 49 0.54 13.35 5.72
N SER A 50 1.03 13.69 4.53
CA SER A 50 1.43 15.06 4.22
C SER A 50 0.25 15.99 3.96
N ASN A 51 -0.88 15.46 3.46
CA ASN A 51 -2.05 16.30 3.13
C ASN A 51 -3.39 15.73 3.60
N GLY A 52 -3.40 14.56 4.22
CA GLY A 52 -4.63 13.94 4.72
C GLY A 52 -5.48 13.26 3.66
N ALA A 53 -5.03 13.16 2.42
CA ALA A 53 -5.78 12.49 1.36
C ALA A 53 -5.88 10.99 1.64
N ARG A 54 -7.00 10.40 1.22
CA ARG A 54 -7.24 8.96 1.30
C ARG A 54 -7.86 8.51 -0.01
N ILE A 55 -7.25 7.50 -0.63
CA ILE A 55 -7.74 6.94 -1.89
C ILE A 55 -7.85 5.43 -1.78
N GLU A 56 -8.59 4.85 -2.70
CA GLU A 56 -8.64 3.40 -2.92
C GLU A 56 -8.16 3.14 -4.34
N THR A 57 -7.34 2.11 -4.48
CA THR A 57 -6.79 1.73 -5.78
C THR A 57 -6.37 0.26 -5.73
N TYR A 58 -5.63 -0.21 -6.73
CA TYR A 58 -5.12 -1.58 -6.74
C TYR A 58 -3.62 -1.59 -6.99
N VAL A 59 -2.98 -2.70 -6.62
CA VAL A 59 -1.52 -2.84 -6.60
C VAL A 59 -0.99 -3.35 -7.93
N ILE A 60 0.08 -2.74 -8.41
CA ILE A 60 0.91 -3.26 -9.52
C ILE A 60 2.30 -3.57 -8.95
N LYS A 61 2.89 -4.70 -9.39
CA LYS A 61 4.23 -5.08 -8.95
C LYS A 61 5.27 -4.11 -9.50
N GLY A 62 6.11 -3.60 -8.59
CA GLY A 62 7.30 -2.86 -8.95
C GLY A 62 8.54 -3.75 -8.86
N GLU A 63 9.64 -3.27 -9.42
CA GLU A 63 10.91 -4.00 -9.41
C GLU A 63 11.38 -4.28 -7.99
N ARG A 64 11.81 -5.54 -7.75
CA ARG A 64 12.31 -5.96 -6.44
C ARG A 64 13.54 -5.17 -6.04
N GLY A 65 13.53 -4.69 -4.80
CA GLY A 65 14.65 -3.96 -4.23
C GLY A 65 14.77 -2.52 -4.71
N SER A 66 13.84 -2.07 -5.55
CA SER A 66 13.86 -0.69 -6.06
C SER A 66 13.44 0.35 -5.03
N GLY A 67 12.67 -0.04 -4.02
CA GLY A 67 12.04 0.89 -3.11
C GLY A 67 10.89 1.67 -3.75
N ASN A 68 10.41 1.24 -4.90
CA ASN A 68 9.45 2.00 -5.69
C ASN A 68 8.07 2.04 -5.04
N ILE A 69 7.54 3.24 -4.86
CA ILE A 69 6.15 3.53 -4.48
C ILE A 69 5.68 4.61 -5.44
N CYS A 70 4.94 4.20 -6.48
CA CYS A 70 4.50 5.11 -7.53
C CYS A 70 2.98 5.20 -7.56
N LEU A 71 2.44 6.41 -7.42
CA LEU A 71 1.01 6.67 -7.56
C LEU A 71 0.70 6.99 -9.02
N ASN A 72 -0.16 6.20 -9.63
CA ASN A 72 -0.44 6.26 -11.06
C ASN A 72 -1.84 6.80 -11.35
N GLY A 73 -1.98 7.50 -12.47
CA GLY A 73 -3.25 8.02 -12.94
C GLY A 73 -3.75 9.16 -12.08
N ALA A 74 -5.06 9.24 -11.86
CA ALA A 74 -5.68 10.32 -11.10
C ALA A 74 -5.14 10.43 -9.68
N ALA A 75 -4.70 9.33 -9.08
CA ALA A 75 -4.10 9.34 -7.75
C ALA A 75 -2.87 10.24 -7.68
N ALA A 76 -2.13 10.41 -8.80
CA ALA A 76 -0.96 11.27 -8.83
C ALA A 76 -1.27 12.73 -8.52
N ARG A 77 -2.54 13.15 -8.61
CA ARG A 77 -2.95 14.51 -8.25
C ARG A 77 -2.90 14.78 -6.75
N LEU A 78 -2.98 13.72 -5.93
CA LEU A 78 -3.05 13.84 -4.48
C LEU A 78 -1.77 13.43 -3.77
N PHE A 79 -0.75 13.03 -4.54
CA PHE A 79 0.51 12.52 -3.99
C PHE A 79 1.68 13.14 -4.72
N GLN A 80 2.70 13.54 -3.97
CA GLN A 80 3.94 14.07 -4.52
C GLN A 80 5.11 13.22 -4.07
N VAL A 81 6.17 13.20 -4.87
CA VAL A 81 7.42 12.53 -4.49
C VAL A 81 7.88 13.06 -3.13
N GLY A 82 8.22 12.15 -2.24
CA GLY A 82 8.63 12.47 -0.87
C GLY A 82 7.50 12.46 0.14
N ASP A 83 6.25 12.40 -0.28
CA ASP A 83 5.13 12.29 0.66
C ASP A 83 5.23 10.98 1.43
N GLU A 84 4.85 11.04 2.71
CA GLU A 84 4.80 9.86 3.57
C GLU A 84 3.42 9.24 3.52
N VAL A 85 3.35 7.96 3.16
CA VAL A 85 2.08 7.28 2.95
C VAL A 85 1.97 6.00 3.76
N ILE A 86 0.72 5.60 4.01
CA ILE A 86 0.39 4.33 4.65
C ILE A 86 -0.49 3.56 3.67
N ILE A 87 -0.11 2.31 3.39
CA ILE A 87 -0.82 1.44 2.45
C ILE A 87 -1.42 0.29 3.25
N MET A 88 -2.73 0.07 3.09
CA MET A 88 -3.46 -0.92 3.88
C MET A 88 -4.34 -1.78 2.99
N ALA A 89 -4.43 -3.06 3.34
CA ALA A 89 -5.39 -3.99 2.73
C ALA A 89 -6.15 -4.70 3.83
N TYR A 90 -7.37 -5.12 3.51
CA TYR A 90 -8.29 -5.74 4.44
C TYR A 90 -8.75 -7.07 3.89
N ALA A 91 -9.15 -7.99 4.77
CA ALA A 91 -9.72 -9.27 4.39
C ALA A 91 -10.99 -9.52 5.19
N ASP A 92 -11.97 -10.13 4.57
CA ASP A 92 -13.20 -10.52 5.25
C ASP A 92 -13.00 -11.88 5.89
N MET A 93 -13.38 -11.98 7.15
CA MET A 93 -13.27 -13.25 7.89
C MET A 93 -14.33 -13.30 9.00
N SER A 94 -14.55 -14.51 9.51
CA SER A 94 -15.45 -14.68 10.65
C SER A 94 -14.86 -14.02 11.88
N ALA A 95 -15.72 -13.68 12.85
CA ALA A 95 -15.27 -13.14 14.13
C ALA A 95 -14.35 -14.13 14.87
N GLU A 96 -14.62 -15.42 14.74
CA GLU A 96 -13.78 -16.45 15.35
C GLU A 96 -12.37 -16.45 14.75
N GLU A 97 -12.26 -16.43 13.44
CA GLU A 97 -10.99 -16.36 12.74
C GLU A 97 -10.24 -15.09 13.10
N ALA A 98 -10.94 -13.98 13.19
CA ALA A 98 -10.36 -12.67 13.50
C ALA A 98 -9.70 -12.63 14.89
N ARG A 99 -10.17 -13.45 15.85
CA ARG A 99 -9.62 -13.45 17.21
C ARG A 99 -8.15 -13.84 17.25
N THR A 100 -7.70 -14.66 16.31
CA THR A 100 -6.32 -15.15 16.26
C THR A 100 -5.55 -14.65 15.05
N PHE A 101 -6.21 -13.94 14.14
CA PHE A 101 -5.55 -13.42 12.96
C PHE A 101 -4.60 -12.28 13.34
N LYS A 102 -3.39 -12.31 12.78
CA LYS A 102 -2.39 -11.24 12.99
C LYS A 102 -2.09 -10.58 11.65
N PRO A 103 -2.36 -9.29 11.51
CA PRO A 103 -1.99 -8.57 10.29
C PRO A 103 -0.48 -8.51 10.14
N LYS A 104 -0.02 -8.50 8.89
CA LYS A 104 1.39 -8.27 8.58
C LYS A 104 1.60 -6.78 8.39
N VAL A 105 2.49 -6.22 9.22
CA VAL A 105 2.78 -4.79 9.22
C VAL A 105 4.28 -4.60 9.02
N LEU A 106 4.63 -3.73 8.08
CA LEU A 106 6.01 -3.36 7.80
C LEU A 106 6.22 -1.88 8.09
N PHE A 107 7.29 -1.56 8.81
CA PHE A 107 7.77 -0.19 9.01
C PHE A 107 9.03 -0.05 8.14
N PRO A 108 8.92 0.46 6.89
CA PRO A 108 10.06 0.48 5.99
C PRO A 108 11.21 1.33 6.53
N GLN A 109 12.42 0.90 6.26
CA GLN A 109 13.62 1.68 6.53
C GLN A 109 13.85 2.68 5.40
N THR A 110 14.86 3.54 5.55
CA THR A 110 15.23 4.56 4.57
C THR A 110 15.33 3.95 3.17
N GLY A 111 14.74 4.63 2.18
CA GLY A 111 14.70 4.15 0.81
C GLY A 111 13.63 3.08 0.58
N ASN A 112 12.62 3.01 1.45
CA ASN A 112 11.54 2.01 1.39
C ASN A 112 12.11 0.58 1.40
N LYS A 113 13.06 0.32 2.27
CA LYS A 113 13.66 -1.00 2.41
C LYS A 113 13.03 -1.79 3.56
N ILE A 114 13.12 -3.10 3.45
CA ILE A 114 12.64 -4.00 4.50
C ILE A 114 13.50 -3.90 5.75
#